data_a5631d84ca3b92a5a0eec6a88077f732
#
_entry.id   a5631d84ca3b92a5a0eec6a88077f732
#
_cell.length_a   1.000
_cell.length_b   1.000
_cell.length_c   1.000
_cell.angle_alpha   90.00
_cell.angle_beta   90.00
_cell.angle_gamma   90.00
#
_symmetry.space_group_name_H-M   'P 1'
#
loop_
_entity.id
_entity.type
_entity.pdbx_description
1 polymer ?
#
loop_
_entity_poly.entity_id
_entity_poly.type
_entity_poly.pdbx_seq_one_letter_code
_entity_poly.pdbx_strand_id
1 'polypeptide(L)' 'MNAKRIILLRHGESEANVDPSVYSQVPDWQIALTEFGIVQAKEAGTRIGEIIGNESFGVFASPYRRTLQTKDSMP' A
#
# COMPACT_ATOMS: atom_id res chain seq x y z
N MET A 1 -20.67 -6.87 14.54
CA MET A 1 -20.33 -5.47 14.21
C MET A 1 -20.43 -5.27 12.71
N ASN A 2 -21.12 -4.25 12.28
CA ASN A 2 -21.31 -3.97 10.87
C ASN A 2 -20.25 -2.97 10.38
N ALA A 3 -19.57 -3.32 9.30
CA ALA A 3 -18.69 -2.37 8.65
C ALA A 3 -19.53 -1.32 7.92
N LYS A 4 -19.26 -0.05 8.13
CA LYS A 4 -19.97 1.03 7.46
C LYS A 4 -19.47 1.26 6.04
N ARG A 5 -18.21 0.93 5.77
CA ARG A 5 -17.61 1.05 4.46
C ARG A 5 -16.40 0.13 4.33
N ILE A 6 -16.10 -0.24 3.11
CA ILE A 6 -14.89 -0.98 2.76
C ILE A 6 -14.12 -0.14 1.78
N ILE A 7 -12.82 0.06 2.06
CA ILE A 7 -11.92 0.78 1.17
C ILE A 7 -10.89 -0.20 0.66
N LEU A 8 -10.84 -0.37 -0.66
CA LEU A 8 -9.86 -1.21 -1.32
C LEU A 8 -8.72 -0.33 -1.82
N LEU A 9 -7.50 -0.67 -1.43
CA LEU A 9 -6.32 0.09 -1.81
C LEU A 9 -5.30 -0.83 -2.47
N ARG A 10 -4.85 -0.45 -3.65
CA ARG A 10 -3.75 -1.10 -4.33
C ARG A 10 -2.43 -0.55 -3.78
N HIS A 11 -1.38 -1.40 -3.72
CA HIS A 11 -0.05 -0.93 -3.34
C HIS A 11 0.45 0.14 -4.31
N GLY A 12 1.38 0.98 -3.85
CA GLY A 12 2.03 1.98 -4.70
C GLY A 12 2.95 1.36 -5.75
N GLU A 13 3.54 2.20 -6.58
CA GLU A 13 4.47 1.73 -7.61
C GLU A 13 5.61 0.93 -6.98
N SER A 14 5.83 -0.28 -7.50
CA SER A 14 6.93 -1.14 -7.08
C SER A 14 8.07 -1.12 -8.09
N GLU A 15 9.24 -1.59 -7.67
CA GLU A 15 10.39 -1.71 -8.56
C GLU A 15 10.09 -2.58 -9.79
N ALA A 16 9.26 -3.61 -9.64
CA ALA A 16 8.88 -4.47 -10.76
C ALA A 16 7.89 -3.80 -11.72
N ASN A 17 7.14 -2.79 -11.27
CA ASN A 17 6.29 -2.01 -12.19
C ASN A 17 7.15 -1.17 -13.13
N VAL A 18 8.28 -0.68 -12.67
CA VAL A 18 9.22 0.10 -13.48
C VAL A 18 10.09 -0.82 -14.33
N ASP A 19 10.58 -1.91 -13.74
CA ASP A 19 11.46 -2.87 -14.41
C ASP A 19 10.97 -4.30 -14.12
N PRO A 20 10.19 -4.90 -15.03
CA PRO A 20 9.69 -6.27 -14.82
C PRO A 20 10.77 -7.32 -14.68
N SER A 21 12.01 -7.07 -15.11
CA SER A 21 13.11 -8.03 -14.94
C SER A 21 13.43 -8.30 -13.47
N VAL A 22 12.99 -7.43 -12.57
CA VAL A 22 13.14 -7.63 -11.11
C VAL A 22 12.50 -8.95 -10.67
N TYR A 23 11.41 -9.38 -11.30
CA TYR A 23 10.78 -10.66 -10.97
C TYR A 23 11.70 -11.87 -11.14
N SER A 24 12.71 -11.78 -12.02
CA SER A 24 13.68 -12.86 -12.20
C SER A 24 14.85 -12.80 -11.23
N GLN A 25 15.00 -11.72 -10.49
CA GLN A 25 16.15 -11.47 -9.60
C GLN A 25 15.77 -11.49 -8.12
N VAL A 26 14.53 -11.11 -7.80
CA VAL A 26 14.05 -10.94 -6.43
C VAL A 26 12.76 -11.74 -6.26
N PRO A 27 12.61 -12.52 -5.17
CA PRO A 27 11.34 -13.17 -4.89
C PRO A 27 10.21 -12.16 -4.84
N ASP A 28 9.04 -12.52 -5.38
CA ASP A 28 7.91 -11.61 -5.52
C ASP A 28 7.54 -10.90 -4.20
N TRP A 29 7.54 -11.63 -3.09
CA TRP A 29 7.17 -11.06 -1.79
C TRP A 29 8.19 -10.06 -1.23
N GLN A 30 9.42 -10.02 -1.78
CA GLN A 30 10.48 -9.09 -1.36
C GLN A 30 10.57 -7.84 -2.24
N ILE A 31 9.80 -7.76 -3.32
CA ILE A 31 9.84 -6.61 -4.21
C ILE A 31 9.33 -5.37 -3.48
N ALA A 32 10.17 -4.33 -3.48
CA ALA A 32 9.91 -3.10 -2.74
C ALA A 32 9.15 -2.06 -3.58
N LEU A 33 8.58 -1.06 -2.91
CA LEU A 33 8.08 0.14 -3.57
C LEU A 33 9.25 1.00 -4.05
N THR A 34 9.02 1.77 -5.11
CA THR A 34 9.90 2.87 -5.50
C THR A 34 9.65 4.09 -4.59
N GLU A 35 10.52 5.10 -4.66
CA GLU A 35 10.29 6.36 -3.96
C GLU A 35 8.95 6.98 -4.36
N PHE A 36 8.61 6.92 -5.65
CA PHE A 36 7.31 7.39 -6.13
C PHE A 36 6.16 6.58 -5.54
N GLY A 37 6.31 5.27 -5.42
CA GLY A 37 5.31 4.42 -4.77
C GLY A 37 5.07 4.80 -3.32
N ILE A 38 6.11 5.19 -2.60
CA ILE A 38 5.99 5.66 -1.21
C ILE A 38 5.21 6.99 -1.16
N VAL A 39 5.49 7.91 -2.08
CA VAL A 39 4.75 9.17 -2.20
C VAL A 39 3.28 8.91 -2.48
N GLN A 40 2.97 7.99 -3.41
CA GLN A 40 1.60 7.58 -3.70
C GLN A 40 0.89 7.05 -2.46
N ALA A 41 1.59 6.23 -1.67
CA ALA A 41 1.02 5.66 -0.45
C ALA A 41 0.70 6.75 0.58
N LYS A 42 1.57 7.73 0.74
CA LYS A 42 1.33 8.85 1.65
C LYS A 42 0.14 9.68 1.24
N GLU A 43 0.01 9.98 -0.05
CA GLU A 43 -1.14 10.72 -0.57
C GLU A 43 -2.44 9.95 -0.41
N ALA A 44 -2.42 8.64 -0.70
CA ALA A 44 -3.58 7.78 -0.52
C ALA A 44 -4.01 7.73 0.94
N GLY A 45 -3.05 7.61 1.86
CA GLY A 45 -3.31 7.60 3.30
C GLY A 45 -3.95 8.89 3.79
N THR A 46 -3.49 10.04 3.29
CA THR A 46 -4.10 11.34 3.60
C THR A 46 -5.56 11.39 3.14
N ARG A 47 -5.84 10.94 1.94
CA ARG A 47 -7.21 10.90 1.41
C ARG A 47 -8.12 9.96 2.20
N ILE A 48 -7.61 8.79 2.56
CA ILE A 48 -8.35 7.83 3.37
C ILE A 48 -8.66 8.43 4.75
N GLY A 49 -7.71 9.12 5.35
CA GLY A 49 -7.90 9.81 6.62
C GLY A 49 -9.02 10.85 6.55
N GLU A 50 -9.10 11.59 5.46
CA GLU A 50 -10.18 12.57 5.25
C GLU A 50 -11.55 11.89 5.12
N ILE A 51 -11.61 10.72 4.48
CA ILE A 51 -12.85 9.96 4.30
C ILE A 51 -13.30 9.33 5.62
N ILE A 52 -12.38 8.71 6.35
CA ILE A 52 -12.68 7.97 7.57
C ILE A 52 -12.96 8.90 8.74
N GLY A 53 -12.22 10.01 8.83
CA GLY A 53 -12.31 10.91 9.98
C GLY A 53 -11.93 10.19 11.27
N ASN A 54 -12.85 10.18 12.24
CA ASN A 54 -12.65 9.56 13.54
C ASN A 54 -13.21 8.13 13.63
N GLU A 55 -13.63 7.53 12.52
CA GLU A 55 -14.17 6.18 12.54
C GLU A 55 -13.09 5.16 12.92
N SER A 56 -13.47 4.17 13.71
CA SER A 56 -12.61 3.03 13.98
C SER A 56 -12.50 2.16 12.73
N PHE A 57 -11.31 1.62 12.51
CA PHE A 57 -11.09 0.75 11.34
C PHE A 57 -10.06 -0.33 11.66
N GLY A 58 -10.13 -1.43 10.93
CA GLY A 58 -9.14 -2.48 10.95
C GLY A 58 -8.39 -2.50 9.61
N VAL A 59 -7.16 -3.00 9.63
CA VAL A 59 -6.34 -3.11 8.43
C VAL A 59 -5.98 -4.56 8.17
N PHE A 60 -6.27 -5.03 6.96
CA PHE A 60 -5.85 -6.35 6.49
C PHE A 60 -4.91 -6.14 5.31
N ALA A 61 -3.70 -6.65 5.41
CA ALA A 61 -2.68 -6.46 4.38
C ALA A 61 -1.99 -7.78 4.06
N SER A 62 -1.60 -7.94 2.79
CA SER A 62 -0.74 -9.03 2.36
C SER A 62 0.64 -8.88 3.03
N PRO A 63 1.37 -10.00 3.30
CA PRO A 63 2.71 -9.92 3.89
C PRO A 63 3.79 -9.50 2.88
N TYR A 64 3.47 -9.25 1.63
CA TYR A 64 4.43 -8.82 0.64
C TYR A 64 5.02 -7.47 1.00
N ARG A 65 6.32 -7.31 0.79
CA ARG A 65 7.05 -6.10 1.16
C ARG A 65 6.41 -4.82 0.62
N ARG A 66 6.04 -4.80 -0.67
CA ARG A 66 5.41 -3.64 -1.29
C ARG A 66 4.08 -3.26 -0.65
N THR A 67 3.31 -4.26 -0.18
CA THR A 67 2.03 -4.02 0.49
C THR A 67 2.25 -3.45 1.89
N LEU A 68 3.19 -4.04 2.64
CA LEU A 68 3.53 -3.55 3.99
C LEU A 68 4.12 -2.15 3.94
N GLN A 69 4.98 -1.86 2.96
CA GLN A 69 5.52 -0.52 2.77
C GLN A 69 4.43 0.50 2.42
N THR A 70 3.45 0.11 1.60
CA THR A 70 2.32 0.97 1.28
C THR A 70 1.54 1.31 2.54
N LYS A 71 1.21 0.31 3.34
CA LYS A 71 0.49 0.50 4.60
C LYS A 71 1.28 1.37 5.57
N ASP A 72 2.58 1.07 5.76
CA ASP A 72 3.42 1.76 6.75
C ASP A 72 3.78 3.19 6.33
N SER A 73 3.66 3.53 5.05
CA SER A 73 3.90 4.89 4.55
C SER A 73 2.70 5.81 4.74
N MET A 74 1.54 5.27 5.07
CA MET A 74 0.34 6.08 5.31
C MET A 74 0.43 6.78 6.66
N PRO A 75 0.00 8.04 6.71
CA PRO A 75 -0.06 8.78 7.99
C PRO A 75 -1.06 8.16 8.95
#